data_ab57c4d109d7a88f89b69f742a0e9afa
#
_entry.id   ab57c4d109d7a88f89b69f742a0e9afa
#
_cell.length_a   1.000
_cell.length_b   1.000
_cell.length_c   1.000
_cell.angle_alpha   90.00
_cell.angle_beta   90.00
_cell.angle_gamma   90.00
#
_symmetry.space_group_name_H-M   'P 1'
#
loop_
_entity.id
_entity.type
_entity.pdbx_description
1 polymer ?
#
loop_
_entity_poly.entity_id
_entity_poly.type
_entity_poly.pdbx_seq_one_letter_code
_entity_poly.pdbx_strand_id
1 'polypeptide(L)'
;MRLFVFGLGYSVLHFIERHATRFTTISGTVRTAEKQQALRSSRCAPLLFGPDHADPEIANHIAEADALLVSVPPGPSGDPVLAAFGAQIAASGLQRIVYLSTIGVYADHGGDWIDENAAMSGDGRRRLRIDAEAAWLALPGNRVTSLRLAGIYGPGRNALRNLQAGTARRIVKPGQVFNRIHVEDIARAIDAAFASERAGIWNVCDDEPGPPQDVIAHAATLMGVAPPAEIAFDEAEMSPMARSFYATNNRVSNAALKRDLGVALAYPTYRDGLAALWQADEGR
;
A
#
# COMPACT_ATOMS: atom_id res chain seq x y z
N MET A 1 -16.82 9.44 -13.88
CA MET A 1 -16.53 9.66 -12.45
C MET A 1 -15.26 10.48 -12.34
N ARG A 2 -15.25 11.56 -11.55
CA ARG A 2 -14.08 12.41 -11.30
C ARG A 2 -13.36 11.90 -10.05
N LEU A 3 -12.05 11.63 -10.16
CA LEU A 3 -11.22 11.14 -9.07
C LEU A 3 -10.31 12.24 -8.52
N PHE A 4 -10.34 12.45 -7.22
CA PHE A 4 -9.32 13.19 -6.51
C PHE A 4 -8.44 12.25 -5.69
N VAL A 5 -7.12 12.52 -5.64
CA VAL A 5 -6.15 11.63 -4.98
C VAL A 5 -5.29 12.41 -4.00
N PHE A 6 -5.27 12.00 -2.75
CA PHE A 6 -4.25 12.46 -1.82
C PHE A 6 -3.05 11.51 -1.85
N GLY A 7 -1.95 11.95 -2.46
CA GLY A 7 -0.69 11.23 -2.53
C GLY A 7 -0.48 10.43 -3.81
N LEU A 8 0.05 11.06 -4.85
CA LEU A 8 0.48 10.42 -6.09
C LEU A 8 1.79 9.64 -5.86
N GLY A 9 1.70 8.55 -5.09
CA GLY A 9 2.80 7.63 -4.78
C GLY A 9 2.91 6.48 -5.76
N TYR A 10 3.83 5.53 -5.48
CA TYR A 10 4.13 4.38 -6.33
C TYR A 10 2.89 3.56 -6.71
N SER A 11 2.13 3.08 -5.72
CA SER A 11 0.95 2.25 -5.97
C SER A 11 -0.18 3.01 -6.68
N VAL A 12 -0.35 4.29 -6.35
CA VAL A 12 -1.38 5.14 -6.96
C VAL A 12 -1.05 5.46 -8.40
N LEU A 13 0.20 5.78 -8.72
CA LEU A 13 0.62 6.02 -10.11
C LEU A 13 0.45 4.77 -10.97
N HIS A 14 0.77 3.59 -10.44
CA HIS A 14 0.52 2.32 -11.12
C HIS A 14 -0.99 2.07 -11.34
N PHE A 15 -1.83 2.35 -10.34
CA PHE A 15 -3.28 2.29 -10.49
C PHE A 15 -3.80 3.22 -11.58
N ILE A 16 -3.35 4.48 -11.60
CA ILE A 16 -3.75 5.46 -12.62
C ILE A 16 -3.32 4.98 -14.02
N GLU A 17 -2.11 4.45 -14.17
CA GLU A 17 -1.63 3.93 -15.45
C GLU A 17 -2.55 2.84 -16.01
N ARG A 18 -3.03 1.94 -15.15
CA ARG A 18 -3.86 0.76 -15.52
C ARG A 18 -5.35 1.08 -15.68
N HIS A 19 -5.88 1.95 -14.82
CA HIS A 19 -7.32 2.15 -14.67
C HIS A 19 -7.81 3.57 -14.92
N ALA A 20 -6.99 4.47 -15.51
CA ALA A 20 -7.37 5.86 -15.76
C ALA A 20 -8.67 6.01 -16.59
N THR A 21 -8.96 5.04 -17.46
CA THR A 21 -10.17 5.06 -18.32
C THR A 21 -11.48 4.97 -17.55
N ARG A 22 -11.46 4.54 -16.29
CA ARG A 22 -12.61 4.57 -15.39
C ARG A 22 -13.06 6.00 -15.06
N PHE A 23 -12.16 6.96 -15.13
CA PHE A 23 -12.37 8.32 -14.67
C PHE A 23 -12.36 9.32 -15.83
N THR A 24 -13.27 10.29 -15.77
CA THR A 24 -13.31 11.39 -16.74
C THR A 24 -12.19 12.39 -16.51
N THR A 25 -11.87 12.64 -15.24
CA THR A 25 -10.74 13.46 -14.80
C THR A 25 -10.06 12.84 -13.60
N ILE A 26 -8.76 13.03 -13.49
CA ILE A 26 -7.95 12.64 -12.34
C ILE A 26 -7.10 13.84 -11.95
N SER A 27 -7.20 14.25 -10.71
CA SER A 27 -6.31 15.20 -10.07
C SER A 27 -5.81 14.65 -8.74
N GLY A 28 -4.65 15.11 -8.28
CA GLY A 28 -4.13 14.58 -7.03
C GLY A 28 -2.93 15.35 -6.51
N THR A 29 -2.49 14.97 -5.30
CA THR A 29 -1.49 15.75 -4.59
C THR A 29 -0.12 15.09 -4.59
N VAL A 30 0.90 15.93 -4.58
CA VAL A 30 2.30 15.58 -4.37
C VAL A 30 2.89 16.49 -3.28
N ARG A 31 3.96 16.03 -2.63
CA ARG A 31 4.54 16.76 -1.52
C ARG A 31 5.57 17.82 -1.94
N THR A 32 6.19 17.67 -3.11
CA THR A 32 7.29 18.55 -3.55
C THR A 32 7.05 19.11 -4.95
N ALA A 33 7.59 20.30 -5.20
CA ALA A 33 7.49 20.98 -6.50
C ALA A 33 8.20 20.20 -7.63
N GLU A 34 9.29 19.51 -7.33
CA GLU A 34 10.03 18.68 -8.29
C GLU A 34 9.12 17.53 -8.79
N LYS A 35 8.42 16.87 -7.86
CA LYS A 35 7.49 15.80 -8.23
C LYS A 35 6.25 16.34 -8.96
N GLN A 36 5.77 17.53 -8.60
CA GLN A 36 4.71 18.21 -9.33
C GLN A 36 5.13 18.47 -10.78
N GLN A 37 6.34 19.01 -10.98
CA GLN A 37 6.89 19.25 -12.31
C GLN A 37 7.04 17.95 -13.11
N ALA A 38 7.56 16.90 -12.50
CA ALA A 38 7.77 15.60 -13.16
C ALA A 38 6.46 14.93 -13.61
N LEU A 39 5.33 15.21 -12.94
CA LEU A 39 4.03 14.63 -13.27
C LEU A 39 3.12 15.53 -14.12
N ARG A 40 3.54 16.72 -14.52
CA ARG A 40 2.72 17.66 -15.32
C ARG A 40 2.23 17.11 -16.67
N SER A 41 2.98 16.18 -17.25
CA SER A 41 2.62 15.51 -18.51
C SER A 41 1.87 14.18 -18.30
N SER A 42 1.58 13.81 -17.07
CA SER A 42 0.84 12.59 -16.74
C SER A 42 -0.68 12.77 -16.99
N ARG A 43 -1.41 11.68 -16.91
CA ARG A 43 -2.89 11.66 -16.98
C ARG A 43 -3.57 12.29 -15.75
N CYS A 44 -2.81 12.93 -14.87
CA CYS A 44 -3.25 13.45 -13.60
C CYS A 44 -2.76 14.90 -13.44
N ALA A 45 -3.63 15.79 -12.96
CA ALA A 45 -3.25 17.16 -12.61
C ALA A 45 -2.65 17.21 -11.19
N PRO A 46 -1.33 17.42 -11.03
CA PRO A 46 -0.70 17.40 -9.73
C PRO A 46 -0.81 18.75 -9.00
N LEU A 47 -1.23 18.72 -7.73
CA LEU A 47 -1.32 19.84 -6.80
C LEU A 47 -0.33 19.65 -5.65
N LEU A 48 0.11 20.72 -5.01
CA LEU A 48 1.00 20.62 -3.85
C LEU A 48 0.20 20.44 -2.56
N PHE A 49 0.58 19.42 -1.76
CA PHE A 49 0.07 19.20 -0.41
C PHE A 49 1.15 18.61 0.48
N GLY A 50 1.51 19.33 1.53
CA GLY A 50 2.54 18.93 2.50
C GLY A 50 2.34 19.63 3.84
N PRO A 51 3.25 19.43 4.80
CA PRO A 51 3.14 19.99 6.14
C PRO A 51 2.97 21.50 6.17
N ASP A 52 3.66 22.21 5.28
CA ASP A 52 3.75 23.67 5.27
C ASP A 52 3.00 24.32 4.11
N HIS A 53 2.34 23.51 3.28
CA HIS A 53 1.67 24.02 2.08
C HIS A 53 0.48 23.14 1.68
N ALA A 54 -0.64 23.79 1.37
CA ALA A 54 -1.79 23.18 0.68
C ALA A 54 -2.21 24.11 -0.46
N ASP A 55 -2.25 23.59 -1.69
CA ASP A 55 -2.74 24.32 -2.84
C ASP A 55 -4.22 24.69 -2.61
N PRO A 56 -4.63 25.96 -2.78
CA PRO A 56 -5.99 26.41 -2.53
C PRO A 56 -7.04 25.71 -3.42
N GLU A 57 -6.65 25.24 -4.60
CA GLU A 57 -7.54 24.52 -5.52
C GLU A 57 -7.95 23.13 -5.01
N ILE A 58 -7.26 22.56 -4.02
CA ILE A 58 -7.62 21.25 -3.44
C ILE A 58 -9.07 21.24 -2.96
N ALA A 59 -9.52 22.31 -2.34
CA ALA A 59 -10.88 22.43 -1.84
C ALA A 59 -11.92 22.32 -2.97
N ASN A 60 -11.69 22.97 -4.10
CA ASN A 60 -12.53 22.91 -5.28
C ASN A 60 -12.55 21.50 -5.87
N HIS A 61 -11.38 20.87 -6.01
CA HIS A 61 -11.27 19.49 -6.51
C HIS A 61 -12.01 18.48 -5.63
N ILE A 62 -11.98 18.61 -4.30
CA ILE A 62 -12.75 17.76 -3.39
C ILE A 62 -14.26 17.96 -3.60
N ALA A 63 -14.71 19.23 -3.72
CA ALA A 63 -16.12 19.54 -3.91
C ALA A 63 -16.68 18.99 -5.24
N GLU A 64 -15.84 18.92 -6.26
CA GLU A 64 -16.22 18.43 -7.59
C GLU A 64 -16.03 16.93 -7.77
N ALA A 65 -15.28 16.25 -6.90
CA ALA A 65 -14.97 14.84 -7.05
C ALA A 65 -16.17 13.93 -6.74
N ASP A 66 -16.28 12.85 -7.49
CA ASP A 66 -17.21 11.75 -7.22
C ASP A 66 -16.55 10.66 -6.35
N ALA A 67 -15.21 10.55 -6.42
CA ALA A 67 -14.41 9.54 -5.74
C ALA A 67 -13.12 10.12 -5.16
N LEU A 68 -12.68 9.58 -4.02
CA LEU A 68 -11.46 9.95 -3.33
C LEU A 68 -10.57 8.73 -3.09
N LEU A 69 -9.28 8.85 -3.42
CA LEU A 69 -8.25 7.88 -3.06
C LEU A 69 -7.23 8.52 -2.12
N VAL A 70 -6.97 7.91 -0.98
CA VAL A 70 -6.04 8.45 0.03
C VAL A 70 -4.89 7.49 0.25
N SER A 71 -3.68 7.95 -0.04
CA SER A 71 -2.41 7.21 0.10
C SER A 71 -1.38 7.95 0.96
N VAL A 72 -1.76 9.08 1.55
CA VAL A 72 -0.90 9.84 2.45
C VAL A 72 -0.88 9.17 3.83
N PRO A 73 0.29 8.84 4.39
CA PRO A 73 0.37 8.24 5.72
C PRO A 73 0.11 9.30 6.81
N PRO A 74 -0.45 8.90 7.97
CA PRO A 74 -0.55 9.78 9.12
C PRO A 74 0.84 10.16 9.65
N GLY A 75 0.94 11.35 10.21
CA GLY A 75 2.09 11.89 10.91
C GLY A 75 1.91 11.92 12.43
N PRO A 76 2.88 12.48 13.18
CA PRO A 76 2.79 12.61 14.64
C PRO A 76 1.54 13.36 15.12
N SER A 77 1.03 14.29 14.32
CA SER A 77 -0.18 15.08 14.61
C SER A 77 -1.48 14.44 14.10
N GLY A 78 -1.45 13.16 13.69
CA GLY A 78 -2.61 12.45 13.13
C GLY A 78 -2.63 12.43 11.60
N ASP A 79 -3.80 12.20 11.02
CA ASP A 79 -3.97 12.17 9.56
C ASP A 79 -4.00 13.60 9.00
N PRO A 80 -3.03 13.99 8.13
CA PRO A 80 -2.95 15.36 7.64
C PRO A 80 -4.09 15.73 6.69
N VAL A 81 -4.69 14.77 6.00
CA VAL A 81 -5.81 15.02 5.08
C VAL A 81 -7.08 15.32 5.89
N LEU A 82 -7.38 14.51 6.90
CA LEU A 82 -8.51 14.75 7.79
C LEU A 82 -8.33 16.03 8.61
N ALA A 83 -7.13 16.35 9.04
CA ALA A 83 -6.84 17.59 9.74
C ALA A 83 -7.12 18.83 8.87
N ALA A 84 -6.75 18.78 7.58
CA ALA A 84 -6.90 19.93 6.68
C ALA A 84 -8.31 19.99 6.03
N PHE A 85 -8.89 18.86 5.65
CA PHE A 85 -10.07 18.79 4.78
C PHE A 85 -11.19 17.88 5.33
N GLY A 86 -11.09 17.36 6.56
CA GLY A 86 -12.02 16.37 7.10
C GLY A 86 -13.47 16.84 7.12
N ALA A 87 -13.72 18.07 7.55
CA ALA A 87 -15.08 18.66 7.57
C ALA A 87 -15.66 18.80 6.15
N GLN A 88 -14.84 19.23 5.19
CA GLN A 88 -15.24 19.36 3.79
C GLN A 88 -15.52 18.01 3.15
N ILE A 89 -14.65 17.00 3.38
CA ILE A 89 -14.84 15.63 2.91
C ILE A 89 -16.11 15.04 3.52
N ALA A 90 -16.38 15.26 4.81
CA ALA A 90 -17.59 14.78 5.48
C ALA A 90 -18.87 15.37 4.87
N ALA A 91 -18.85 16.65 4.52
CA ALA A 91 -19.99 17.37 3.91
C ALA A 91 -20.09 17.20 2.38
N SER A 92 -19.10 16.58 1.73
CA SER A 92 -19.03 16.46 0.27
C SER A 92 -19.99 15.42 -0.31
N GLY A 93 -20.26 15.53 -1.62
CA GLY A 93 -21.01 14.57 -2.43
C GLY A 93 -20.20 13.33 -2.85
N LEU A 94 -19.03 13.08 -2.28
CA LEU A 94 -18.20 11.92 -2.60
C LEU A 94 -18.99 10.62 -2.41
N GLN A 95 -19.04 9.81 -3.43
CA GLN A 95 -19.76 8.53 -3.41
C GLN A 95 -18.89 7.40 -2.86
N ARG A 96 -17.59 7.45 -3.09
CA ARG A 96 -16.61 6.41 -2.70
C ARG A 96 -15.33 7.05 -2.19
N ILE A 97 -14.83 6.52 -1.08
CA ILE A 97 -13.53 6.88 -0.51
C ILE A 97 -12.74 5.60 -0.31
N VAL A 98 -11.57 5.50 -0.94
CA VAL A 98 -10.63 4.39 -0.73
C VAL A 98 -9.44 4.90 0.06
N TYR A 99 -9.21 4.33 1.24
CA TYR A 99 -8.08 4.64 2.11
C TYR A 99 -7.06 3.51 2.10
N LEU A 100 -5.81 3.80 1.71
CA LEU A 100 -4.72 2.83 1.71
C LEU A 100 -4.09 2.74 3.10
N SER A 101 -4.55 1.76 3.88
CA SER A 101 -4.06 1.41 5.20
C SER A 101 -2.90 0.39 5.11
N THR A 102 -2.64 -0.35 6.16
CA THR A 102 -1.57 -1.35 6.25
C THR A 102 -1.96 -2.50 7.16
N ILE A 103 -1.54 -3.73 6.84
CA ILE A 103 -1.61 -4.88 7.75
C ILE A 103 -0.75 -4.68 9.02
N GLY A 104 0.15 -3.68 9.02
CA GLY A 104 0.97 -3.33 10.19
C GLY A 104 0.18 -2.83 11.40
N VAL A 105 -1.14 -2.69 11.31
CA VAL A 105 -2.04 -2.36 12.44
C VAL A 105 -2.31 -3.53 13.37
N TYR A 106 -2.11 -4.77 12.90
CA TYR A 106 -2.39 -5.96 13.70
C TYR A 106 -1.39 -6.17 14.84
N ALA A 107 -1.88 -6.71 15.95
CA ALA A 107 -1.04 -7.24 17.03
C ALA A 107 -0.19 -8.41 16.53
N ASP A 108 0.75 -8.86 17.36
CA ASP A 108 1.47 -10.11 17.12
C ASP A 108 0.59 -11.30 17.47
N HIS A 109 0.44 -12.22 16.52
CA HIS A 109 -0.32 -13.47 16.69
C HIS A 109 0.59 -14.70 16.54
N GLY A 110 1.90 -14.56 16.73
CA GLY A 110 2.86 -15.67 16.80
C GLY A 110 2.99 -16.51 15.53
N GLY A 111 2.59 -15.99 14.38
CA GLY A 111 2.62 -16.70 13.10
C GLY A 111 1.32 -17.38 12.72
N ASP A 112 0.26 -17.22 13.48
CA ASP A 112 -1.08 -17.74 13.16
C ASP A 112 -1.71 -17.00 11.98
N TRP A 113 -2.70 -17.65 11.35
CA TRP A 113 -3.55 -17.02 10.36
C TRP A 113 -4.55 -16.08 11.01
N ILE A 114 -4.64 -14.86 10.45
CA ILE A 114 -5.56 -13.82 10.93
C ILE A 114 -6.34 -13.22 9.76
N ASP A 115 -7.51 -12.67 10.07
CA ASP A 115 -8.37 -11.93 9.16
C ASP A 115 -8.57 -10.47 9.62
N GLU A 116 -9.52 -9.77 8.99
CA GLU A 116 -9.83 -8.37 9.25
C GLU A 116 -10.36 -8.09 10.66
N ASN A 117 -10.84 -9.13 11.38
CA ASN A 117 -11.39 -9.04 12.74
C ASN A 117 -10.30 -9.22 13.80
N ALA A 118 -9.08 -9.58 13.41
CA ALA A 118 -8.00 -9.83 14.35
C ALA A 118 -7.66 -8.57 15.17
N ALA A 119 -7.21 -8.80 16.40
CA ALA A 119 -6.86 -7.74 17.32
C ALA A 119 -5.78 -6.81 16.75
N MET A 120 -6.00 -5.51 16.89
CA MET A 120 -5.02 -4.48 16.57
C MET A 120 -4.33 -4.01 17.84
N SER A 121 -3.03 -3.77 17.77
CA SER A 121 -2.25 -3.26 18.90
C SER A 121 -1.01 -2.53 18.41
N GLY A 122 -0.60 -1.56 19.15
CA GLY A 122 0.66 -0.89 18.90
C GLY A 122 0.76 0.48 19.55
N ASP A 123 1.99 0.94 19.57
CA ASP A 123 2.40 2.28 20.00
C ASP A 123 3.03 3.04 18.83
N GLY A 124 3.43 4.27 19.07
CA GLY A 124 4.13 5.10 18.10
C GLY A 124 3.46 5.11 16.73
N ARG A 125 4.21 4.76 15.68
CA ARG A 125 3.72 4.80 14.29
C ARG A 125 2.55 3.85 14.02
N ARG A 126 2.49 2.71 14.68
CA ARG A 126 1.41 1.74 14.51
C ARG A 126 0.10 2.31 15.06
N ARG A 127 0.15 2.92 16.23
CA ARG A 127 -0.99 3.60 16.84
C ARG A 127 -1.55 4.70 15.94
N LEU A 128 -0.68 5.53 15.35
CA LEU A 128 -1.10 6.57 14.41
C LEU A 128 -1.85 6.00 13.20
N ARG A 129 -1.45 4.83 12.70
CA ARG A 129 -2.14 4.15 11.59
C ARG A 129 -3.51 3.62 11.99
N ILE A 130 -3.63 3.05 13.20
CA ILE A 130 -4.89 2.56 13.76
C ILE A 130 -5.87 3.73 13.93
N ASP A 131 -5.42 4.82 14.52
CA ASP A 131 -6.26 6.00 14.80
C ASP A 131 -6.71 6.68 13.49
N ALA A 132 -5.83 6.79 12.50
CA ALA A 132 -6.18 7.34 11.20
C ALA A 132 -7.20 6.46 10.46
N GLU A 133 -7.02 5.13 10.43
CA GLU A 133 -7.99 4.22 9.81
C GLU A 133 -9.36 4.34 10.50
N ALA A 134 -9.40 4.36 11.82
CA ALA A 134 -10.64 4.53 12.58
C ALA A 134 -11.32 5.87 12.27
N ALA A 135 -10.56 6.97 12.18
CA ALA A 135 -11.10 8.28 11.85
C ALA A 135 -11.67 8.34 10.42
N TRP A 136 -11.01 7.69 9.43
CA TRP A 136 -11.56 7.57 8.07
C TRP A 136 -12.87 6.78 8.05
N LEU A 137 -12.91 5.63 8.73
CA LEU A 137 -14.11 4.76 8.79
C LEU A 137 -15.27 5.40 9.53
N ALA A 138 -15.01 6.36 10.43
CA ALA A 138 -16.03 7.11 11.17
C ALA A 138 -16.71 8.22 10.34
N LEU A 139 -16.24 8.49 9.11
CA LEU A 139 -16.88 9.49 8.25
C LEU A 139 -18.33 9.09 7.91
N PRO A 140 -19.26 10.06 7.84
CA PRO A 140 -20.67 9.78 7.60
C PRO A 140 -20.92 9.16 6.21
N GLY A 141 -22.03 8.42 6.08
CA GLY A 141 -22.49 7.88 4.80
C GLY A 141 -22.00 6.48 4.44
N ASN A 142 -21.26 5.77 5.34
CA ASN A 142 -20.76 4.39 5.11
C ASN A 142 -20.16 4.17 3.71
N ARG A 143 -19.25 5.07 3.32
CA ARG A 143 -18.69 5.14 1.95
C ARG A 143 -17.18 4.93 1.89
N VAL A 144 -16.57 4.57 3.02
CA VAL A 144 -15.11 4.38 3.14
C VAL A 144 -14.75 2.91 3.04
N THR A 145 -13.86 2.60 2.12
CA THR A 145 -13.18 1.30 1.96
C THR A 145 -11.74 1.45 2.41
N SER A 146 -11.36 0.77 3.50
CA SER A 146 -9.98 0.68 3.95
C SER A 146 -9.32 -0.57 3.37
N LEU A 147 -8.23 -0.39 2.63
CA LEU A 147 -7.40 -1.46 2.09
C LEU A 147 -6.12 -1.58 2.93
N ARG A 148 -6.03 -2.61 3.78
CA ARG A 148 -4.84 -2.91 4.59
C ARG A 148 -3.78 -3.61 3.74
N LEU A 149 -2.85 -2.84 3.19
CA LEU A 149 -1.82 -3.33 2.27
C LEU A 149 -0.72 -4.07 3.02
N ALA A 150 -0.28 -5.20 2.47
CA ALA A 150 0.92 -5.93 2.85
C ALA A 150 2.20 -5.28 2.30
N GLY A 151 3.34 -5.94 2.44
CA GLY A 151 4.63 -5.49 1.91
C GLY A 151 4.61 -5.36 0.39
N ILE A 152 4.68 -4.13 -0.11
CA ILE A 152 4.49 -3.80 -1.53
C ILE A 152 5.74 -4.11 -2.33
N TYR A 153 5.60 -4.84 -3.44
CA TYR A 153 6.65 -5.04 -4.43
C TYR A 153 6.10 -4.90 -5.86
N GLY A 154 7.02 -4.82 -6.84
CA GLY A 154 6.69 -4.71 -8.26
C GLY A 154 7.83 -4.07 -9.05
N PRO A 155 7.57 -3.50 -10.25
CA PRO A 155 8.59 -2.87 -11.09
C PRO A 155 9.42 -1.83 -10.34
N GLY A 156 10.74 -1.94 -10.43
CA GLY A 156 11.69 -1.05 -9.74
C GLY A 156 11.81 -1.22 -8.22
N ARG A 157 10.95 -2.03 -7.60
CA ARG A 157 10.90 -2.24 -6.15
C ARG A 157 10.70 -3.71 -5.81
N ASN A 158 11.75 -4.52 -5.94
CA ASN A 158 11.66 -5.96 -5.77
C ASN A 158 13.01 -6.60 -5.41
N ALA A 159 13.00 -7.90 -5.13
CA ALA A 159 14.20 -8.65 -4.73
C ALA A 159 15.25 -8.77 -5.84
N LEU A 160 14.85 -8.81 -7.12
CA LEU A 160 15.77 -8.86 -8.26
C LEU A 160 16.61 -7.58 -8.31
N ARG A 161 15.99 -6.41 -8.18
CA ARG A 161 16.69 -5.12 -8.12
C ARG A 161 17.61 -5.02 -6.91
N ASN A 162 17.20 -5.53 -5.76
CA ASN A 162 18.05 -5.54 -4.57
C ASN A 162 19.29 -6.43 -4.77
N LEU A 163 19.15 -7.59 -5.41
CA LEU A 163 20.28 -8.45 -5.75
C LEU A 163 21.21 -7.78 -6.76
N GLN A 164 20.67 -7.20 -7.83
CA GLN A 164 21.45 -6.46 -8.83
C GLN A 164 22.25 -5.32 -8.20
N ALA A 165 21.64 -4.58 -7.27
CA ALA A 165 22.27 -3.47 -6.55
C ALA A 165 23.24 -3.91 -5.43
N GLY A 166 23.36 -5.21 -5.15
CA GLY A 166 24.18 -5.73 -4.04
C GLY A 166 23.64 -5.36 -2.64
N THR A 167 22.39 -4.96 -2.55
CA THR A 167 21.75 -4.53 -1.28
C THR A 167 20.86 -5.60 -0.65
N ALA A 168 20.67 -6.73 -1.35
CA ALA A 168 19.86 -7.85 -0.84
C ALA A 168 20.52 -8.48 0.39
N ARG A 169 19.72 -8.75 1.42
CA ARG A 169 20.17 -9.37 2.67
C ARG A 169 19.24 -10.51 3.06
N ARG A 170 19.81 -11.69 3.33
CA ARG A 170 19.06 -12.86 3.79
C ARG A 170 19.08 -12.93 5.32
N ILE A 171 18.22 -12.14 5.95
CA ILE A 171 18.11 -12.12 7.41
C ILE A 171 17.16 -13.23 7.86
N VAL A 172 17.65 -14.15 8.69
CA VAL A 172 16.92 -15.33 9.16
C VAL A 172 16.51 -15.13 10.61
N LYS A 173 15.18 -15.07 10.83
CA LYS A 173 14.57 -15.18 12.16
C LYS A 173 13.67 -16.42 12.13
N PRO A 174 13.95 -17.47 12.93
CA PRO A 174 13.19 -18.71 12.89
C PRO A 174 11.68 -18.50 13.06
N GLY A 175 10.87 -19.10 12.19
CA GLY A 175 9.41 -19.01 12.23
C GLY A 175 8.80 -17.69 11.71
N GLN A 176 9.61 -16.68 11.42
CA GLN A 176 9.11 -15.40 10.92
C GLN A 176 8.59 -15.50 9.48
N VAL A 177 7.40 -14.95 9.26
CA VAL A 177 6.84 -14.77 7.91
C VAL A 177 6.52 -13.31 7.64
N PHE A 178 6.57 -12.92 6.36
CA PHE A 178 6.11 -11.63 5.87
C PHE A 178 5.03 -11.84 4.82
N ASN A 179 4.00 -11.02 4.87
CA ASN A 179 2.98 -10.94 3.84
C ASN A 179 3.39 -9.91 2.79
N ARG A 180 3.05 -10.16 1.53
CA ARG A 180 3.41 -9.32 0.40
C ARG A 180 2.22 -9.08 -0.49
N ILE A 181 2.36 -8.12 -1.40
CA ILE A 181 1.40 -7.86 -2.45
C ILE A 181 2.10 -7.21 -3.63
N HIS A 182 1.84 -7.70 -4.83
CA HIS A 182 2.29 -7.05 -6.05
C HIS A 182 1.50 -5.77 -6.32
N VAL A 183 2.16 -4.73 -6.83
CA VAL A 183 1.52 -3.42 -7.09
C VAL A 183 0.36 -3.50 -8.09
N GLU A 184 0.41 -4.44 -9.03
CA GLU A 184 -0.70 -4.71 -9.96
C GLU A 184 -1.96 -5.19 -9.22
N ASP A 185 -1.79 -6.03 -8.20
CA ASP A 185 -2.91 -6.53 -7.40
C ASP A 185 -3.46 -5.48 -6.44
N ILE A 186 -2.62 -4.53 -6.00
CA ILE A 186 -3.09 -3.32 -5.33
C ILE A 186 -3.97 -2.50 -6.27
N ALA A 187 -3.56 -2.31 -7.54
CA ALA A 187 -4.34 -1.57 -8.52
C ALA A 187 -5.70 -2.24 -8.77
N ARG A 188 -5.74 -3.58 -8.88
CA ARG A 188 -6.99 -4.36 -8.99
C ARG A 188 -7.88 -4.22 -7.76
N ALA A 189 -7.31 -4.24 -6.55
CA ALA A 189 -8.05 -4.06 -5.31
C ALA A 189 -8.67 -2.65 -5.21
N ILE A 190 -7.92 -1.60 -5.60
CA ILE A 190 -8.43 -0.23 -5.66
C ILE A 190 -9.57 -0.11 -6.69
N ASP A 191 -9.41 -0.72 -7.88
CA ASP A 191 -10.44 -0.71 -8.93
C ASP A 191 -11.72 -1.41 -8.47
N ALA A 192 -11.60 -2.57 -7.83
CA ALA A 192 -12.72 -3.31 -7.26
C ALA A 192 -13.41 -2.54 -6.13
N ALA A 193 -12.65 -1.85 -5.26
CA ALA A 193 -13.19 -1.01 -4.21
C ALA A 193 -14.02 0.15 -4.77
N PHE A 194 -13.58 0.79 -5.86
CA PHE A 194 -14.37 1.83 -6.54
C PHE A 194 -15.58 1.28 -7.30
N ALA A 195 -15.54 0.02 -7.73
CA ALA A 195 -16.66 -0.64 -8.40
C ALA A 195 -17.74 -1.13 -7.42
N SER A 196 -17.35 -1.40 -6.17
CA SER A 196 -18.22 -1.98 -5.16
C SER A 196 -19.06 -0.92 -4.44
N GLU A 197 -20.27 -1.29 -4.04
CA GLU A 197 -21.08 -0.51 -3.10
C GLU A 197 -20.76 -0.81 -1.62
N ARG A 198 -19.90 -1.79 -1.38
CA ARG A 198 -19.51 -2.19 -0.02
C ARG A 198 -18.48 -1.22 0.56
N ALA A 199 -18.75 -0.76 1.76
CA ALA A 199 -17.78 -0.09 2.61
C ALA A 199 -17.28 -1.06 3.69
N GLY A 200 -16.05 -0.86 4.18
CA GLY A 200 -15.46 -1.71 5.21
C GLY A 200 -13.95 -1.83 5.09
N ILE A 201 -13.42 -2.94 5.60
CA ILE A 201 -11.99 -3.20 5.68
C ILE A 201 -11.66 -4.48 4.94
N TRP A 202 -10.59 -4.48 4.14
CA TRP A 202 -10.08 -5.66 3.45
C TRP A 202 -8.56 -5.73 3.50
N ASN A 203 -8.04 -6.92 3.79
CA ASN A 203 -6.63 -7.23 3.69
C ASN A 203 -6.22 -7.42 2.24
N VAL A 204 -5.17 -6.72 1.82
CA VAL A 204 -4.63 -6.79 0.47
C VAL A 204 -3.23 -7.40 0.54
N CYS A 205 -3.18 -8.72 0.42
CA CYS A 205 -1.96 -9.52 0.41
C CYS A 205 -2.09 -10.67 -0.60
N ASP A 206 -0.95 -11.26 -0.99
CA ASP A 206 -0.90 -12.47 -1.80
C ASP A 206 -1.25 -13.72 -0.96
N ASP A 207 -1.22 -14.89 -1.59
CA ASP A 207 -1.61 -16.17 -0.98
C ASP A 207 -0.45 -16.88 -0.27
N GLU A 208 0.79 -16.36 -0.40
CA GLU A 208 1.99 -17.02 0.13
C GLU A 208 2.75 -16.13 1.14
N PRO A 209 2.26 -16.00 2.40
CA PRO A 209 3.09 -15.44 3.44
C PRO A 209 4.29 -16.33 3.68
N GLY A 210 5.49 -15.78 3.57
CA GLY A 210 6.71 -16.58 3.62
C GLY A 210 7.89 -15.86 4.26
N PRO A 211 8.95 -16.62 4.63
CA PRO A 211 10.16 -16.08 5.22
C PRO A 211 10.84 -15.06 4.28
N PRO A 212 11.36 -13.95 4.82
CA PRO A 212 11.97 -12.91 3.97
C PRO A 212 13.20 -13.40 3.20
N GLN A 213 14.00 -14.29 3.78
CA GLN A 213 15.19 -14.86 3.15
C GLN A 213 14.86 -15.75 1.93
N ASP A 214 13.70 -16.40 1.90
CA ASP A 214 13.28 -17.29 0.82
C ASP A 214 12.97 -16.52 -0.46
N VAL A 215 12.42 -15.30 -0.33
CA VAL A 215 12.16 -14.40 -1.46
C VAL A 215 13.47 -14.00 -2.16
N ILE A 216 14.51 -13.71 -1.37
CA ILE A 216 15.84 -13.39 -1.91
C ILE A 216 16.48 -14.61 -2.57
N ALA A 217 16.36 -15.80 -1.94
CA ALA A 217 16.86 -17.03 -2.51
C ALA A 217 16.17 -17.38 -3.84
N HIS A 218 14.83 -17.23 -3.90
CA HIS A 218 14.07 -17.44 -5.12
C HIS A 218 14.46 -16.46 -6.23
N ALA A 219 14.61 -15.18 -5.91
CA ALA A 219 15.07 -14.17 -6.87
C ALA A 219 16.48 -14.50 -7.41
N ALA A 220 17.40 -14.93 -6.54
CA ALA A 220 18.75 -15.35 -6.96
C ALA A 220 18.70 -16.57 -7.89
N THR A 221 17.82 -17.53 -7.64
CA THR A 221 17.59 -18.68 -8.53
C THR A 221 17.11 -18.23 -9.92
N LEU A 222 16.14 -17.30 -10.00
CA LEU A 222 15.67 -16.74 -11.27
C LEU A 222 16.79 -16.05 -12.06
N MET A 223 17.69 -15.34 -11.36
CA MET A 223 18.83 -14.66 -11.97
C MET A 223 19.99 -15.60 -12.31
N GLY A 224 19.98 -16.85 -11.87
CA GLY A 224 21.09 -17.79 -12.04
C GLY A 224 22.34 -17.41 -11.24
N VAL A 225 22.19 -16.69 -10.12
CA VAL A 225 23.30 -16.25 -9.25
C VAL A 225 23.24 -16.92 -7.88
N ALA A 226 24.38 -16.99 -7.19
CA ALA A 226 24.40 -17.45 -5.81
C ALA A 226 23.67 -16.43 -4.90
N PRO A 227 22.77 -16.88 -4.00
CA PRO A 227 22.16 -15.98 -3.05
C PRO A 227 23.18 -15.47 -2.03
N PRO A 228 22.99 -14.26 -1.46
CA PRO A 228 23.83 -13.78 -0.36
C PRO A 228 23.84 -14.76 0.82
N ALA A 229 24.90 -14.74 1.61
CA ALA A 229 24.96 -15.53 2.85
C ALA A 229 23.80 -15.20 3.79
N GLU A 230 23.36 -16.17 4.57
CA GLU A 230 22.38 -15.95 5.64
C GLU A 230 23.02 -15.19 6.79
N ILE A 231 22.23 -14.29 7.38
CA ILE A 231 22.60 -13.49 8.55
C ILE A 231 21.56 -13.76 9.62
N ALA A 232 22.00 -14.23 10.78
CA ALA A 232 21.09 -14.40 11.92
C ALA A 232 20.47 -13.04 12.31
N PHE A 233 19.19 -13.06 12.69
CA PHE A 233 18.46 -11.81 13.02
C PHE A 233 19.17 -11.00 14.12
N ASP A 234 19.74 -11.68 15.11
CA ASP A 234 20.42 -11.03 16.24
C ASP A 234 21.76 -10.41 15.86
N GLU A 235 22.40 -10.90 14.78
CA GLU A 235 23.64 -10.39 14.23
C GLU A 235 23.44 -9.34 13.13
N ALA A 236 22.19 -9.22 12.64
CA ALA A 236 21.90 -8.35 11.51
C ALA A 236 21.89 -6.86 11.93
N GLU A 237 22.74 -6.08 11.29
CA GLU A 237 22.68 -4.62 11.38
C GLU A 237 21.46 -4.12 10.60
N MET A 238 20.51 -3.51 11.30
CA MET A 238 19.28 -2.99 10.72
C MET A 238 18.95 -1.63 11.32
N SER A 239 18.33 -0.76 10.50
CA SER A 239 17.70 0.45 11.03
C SER A 239 16.58 0.09 12.02
N PRO A 240 16.25 0.97 12.98
CA PRO A 240 15.11 0.74 13.88
C PRO A 240 13.81 0.43 13.15
N MET A 241 13.59 1.08 11.99
CA MET A 241 12.43 0.82 11.15
C MET A 241 12.44 -0.59 10.56
N ALA A 242 13.56 -1.04 10.00
CA ALA A 242 13.66 -2.40 9.44
C ALA A 242 13.47 -3.46 10.54
N ARG A 243 14.06 -3.25 11.70
CA ARG A 243 13.89 -4.14 12.86
C ARG A 243 12.44 -4.20 13.35
N SER A 244 11.69 -3.10 13.28
CA SER A 244 10.29 -3.05 13.71
C SER A 244 9.35 -3.95 12.88
N PHE A 245 9.71 -4.29 11.64
CA PHE A 245 8.93 -5.25 10.83
C PHE A 245 9.01 -6.69 11.36
N TYR A 246 10.05 -7.02 12.13
CA TYR A 246 10.21 -8.33 12.76
C TYR A 246 9.54 -8.41 14.16
N ALA A 247 8.91 -7.33 14.62
CA ALA A 247 8.27 -7.28 15.94
C ALA A 247 6.91 -8.00 15.97
N THR A 248 6.32 -8.28 14.83
CA THR A 248 5.07 -9.04 14.70
C THR A 248 5.25 -10.17 13.70
N ASN A 249 4.55 -11.27 13.91
CA ASN A 249 4.57 -12.45 13.05
C ASN A 249 3.14 -12.92 12.81
N ASN A 250 2.61 -12.70 11.60
CA ASN A 250 1.22 -12.99 11.26
C ASN A 250 1.14 -13.55 9.84
N ARG A 251 0.28 -14.54 9.61
CA ARG A 251 -0.19 -14.90 8.27
C ARG A 251 -1.54 -14.25 8.04
N VAL A 252 -1.60 -13.29 7.11
CA VAL A 252 -2.80 -12.48 6.87
C VAL A 252 -3.60 -13.07 5.73
N SER A 253 -4.88 -13.35 5.99
CA SER A 253 -5.83 -13.87 4.99
C SER A 253 -6.37 -12.75 4.10
N ASN A 254 -6.46 -13.02 2.79
CA ASN A 254 -7.11 -12.18 1.79
C ASN A 254 -8.47 -12.75 1.33
N ALA A 255 -9.01 -13.70 2.07
CA ALA A 255 -10.23 -14.41 1.68
C ALA A 255 -11.44 -13.46 1.53
N ALA A 256 -11.55 -12.46 2.40
CA ALA A 256 -12.61 -11.46 2.34
C ALA A 256 -12.47 -10.56 1.08
N LEU A 257 -11.27 -10.15 0.72
CA LEU A 257 -10.99 -9.39 -0.51
C LEU A 257 -11.50 -10.14 -1.75
N LYS A 258 -11.18 -11.42 -1.86
CA LYS A 258 -11.61 -12.28 -2.98
C LYS A 258 -13.11 -12.52 -3.00
N ARG A 259 -13.70 -12.84 -1.86
CA ARG A 259 -15.12 -13.17 -1.74
C ARG A 259 -16.02 -11.94 -1.92
N ASP A 260 -15.68 -10.83 -1.28
CA ASP A 260 -16.59 -9.67 -1.13
C ASP A 260 -16.40 -8.62 -2.22
N LEU A 261 -15.17 -8.43 -2.70
CA LEU A 261 -14.83 -7.50 -3.78
C LEU A 261 -14.55 -8.21 -5.12
N GLY A 262 -14.56 -9.54 -5.16
CA GLY A 262 -14.35 -10.31 -6.38
C GLY A 262 -12.95 -10.17 -6.97
N VAL A 263 -11.95 -9.80 -6.17
CA VAL A 263 -10.58 -9.60 -6.67
C VAL A 263 -9.92 -10.93 -6.99
N ALA A 264 -9.54 -11.12 -8.24
CA ALA A 264 -8.65 -12.19 -8.68
C ALA A 264 -7.23 -11.63 -8.77
N LEU A 265 -6.30 -12.21 -8.00
CA LEU A 265 -4.91 -11.78 -8.03
C LEU A 265 -4.24 -12.15 -9.36
N ALA A 266 -3.52 -11.21 -9.96
CA ALA A 266 -2.67 -11.47 -11.12
C ALA A 266 -1.44 -12.28 -10.71
N TYR A 267 -0.96 -12.03 -9.51
CA TYR A 267 0.22 -12.69 -8.93
C TYR A 267 -0.13 -13.29 -7.58
N PRO A 268 -0.73 -14.50 -7.56
CA PRO A 268 -1.18 -15.16 -6.34
C PRO A 268 -0.05 -15.38 -5.32
N THR A 269 1.20 -15.51 -5.78
CA THR A 269 2.37 -15.68 -4.92
C THR A 269 3.49 -14.71 -5.32
N TYR A 270 4.42 -14.45 -4.38
CA TYR A 270 5.62 -13.68 -4.72
C TYR A 270 6.47 -14.37 -5.80
N ARG A 271 6.33 -15.68 -5.98
CA ARG A 271 7.05 -16.45 -7.02
C ARG A 271 6.55 -16.09 -8.40
N ASP A 272 5.22 -16.02 -8.57
CA ASP A 272 4.59 -15.61 -9.82
C ASP A 272 4.99 -14.16 -10.17
N GLY A 273 4.91 -13.27 -9.17
CA GLY A 273 5.27 -11.87 -9.36
C GLY A 273 6.74 -11.65 -9.71
N LEU A 274 7.67 -12.35 -9.03
CA LEU A 274 9.11 -12.24 -9.35
C LEU A 274 9.44 -12.88 -10.71
N ALA A 275 8.80 -14.00 -11.08
CA ALA A 275 8.99 -14.61 -12.40
C ALA A 275 8.53 -13.66 -13.51
N ALA A 276 7.37 -13.00 -13.36
CA ALA A 276 6.90 -12.02 -14.32
C ALA A 276 7.83 -10.79 -14.42
N LEU A 277 8.32 -10.29 -13.30
CA LEU A 277 9.28 -9.18 -13.27
C LEU A 277 10.61 -9.57 -13.96
N TRP A 278 11.10 -10.79 -13.75
CA TRP A 278 12.29 -11.29 -14.42
C TRP A 278 12.11 -11.40 -15.94
N GLN A 279 10.94 -11.87 -16.40
CA GLN A 279 10.58 -11.90 -17.82
C GLN A 279 10.46 -10.50 -18.43
N ALA A 280 10.11 -9.49 -17.66
CA ALA A 280 10.07 -8.09 -18.05
C ALA A 280 11.43 -7.36 -17.89
N ASP A 281 12.54 -8.09 -17.86
CA ASP A 281 13.91 -7.58 -17.76
C ASP A 281 14.26 -6.84 -16.45
N GLU A 282 13.45 -7.01 -15.39
CA GLU A 282 13.81 -6.50 -14.07
C GLU A 282 15.00 -7.27 -13.49
N GLY A 283 16.04 -6.56 -13.09
CA GLY A 283 17.24 -7.16 -12.51
C GLY A 283 18.31 -7.60 -13.55
N ARG A 284 18.15 -7.25 -14.83
CA ARG A 284 19.16 -7.40 -15.88
C ARG A 284 19.99 -6.15 -16.05
#